data_c57d1f2b54755158d50e441aee0d796f
#
_entry.id   c57d1f2b54755158d50e441aee0d796f
#
_cell.length_a   1.000
_cell.length_b   1.000
_cell.length_c   1.000
_cell.angle_alpha   90.00
_cell.angle_beta   90.00
_cell.angle_gamma   90.00
#
_symmetry.space_group_name_H-M   'P 1'
#
loop_
_entity.id
_entity.type
_entity.pdbx_description
1 polymer ?
#
loop_
_entity_poly.entity_id
_entity_poly.type
_entity_poly.pdbx_seq_one_letter_code
_entity_poly.pdbx_strand_id
1 'polypeptide(L)'
;IEMSDSDSAEFVKLIDNAWRHTRFAFANDAAVAASASGVDIIEVINAANQDYDRNSVALPGPVSGYCLGKDPLIFEYAFQNVEPKRDLPSVWLTALRSSQALVPWTISRVKGNRILVAGLSFKEDIDDFRMSFSEPLIEALLDAGHEVSVCDPELGGNAYTQLWPNVANRVSTSGTDLAMMLNEAKYDTIIMAVRHSIWSDSGADLVGKGLIIDLWNSYRNVQNMERIGLGS
;
A
#
# COMPACT_ATOMS: atom_id res chain seq x y z
N ILE A 1 19.17 -24.69 -3.66
CA ILE A 1 20.16 -24.83 -2.57
C ILE A 1 19.61 -25.87 -1.61
N GLU A 2 20.42 -26.90 -1.30
CA GLU A 2 20.10 -27.91 -0.31
C GLU A 2 20.40 -27.35 1.09
N MET A 3 19.44 -27.47 2.01
CA MET A 3 19.59 -27.02 3.38
C MET A 3 19.91 -28.22 4.30
N SER A 4 20.56 -27.96 5.44
CA SER A 4 20.96 -28.98 6.39
C SER A 4 19.79 -29.72 7.05
N ASP A 5 18.67 -29.01 7.22
CA ASP A 5 17.45 -29.49 7.87
C ASP A 5 16.23 -28.66 7.48
N SER A 6 15.04 -29.12 7.89
CA SER A 6 13.76 -28.45 7.59
C SER A 6 13.62 -27.09 8.27
N ASP A 7 14.11 -26.95 9.48
CA ASP A 7 13.98 -25.72 10.27
C ASP A 7 14.79 -24.59 9.61
N SER A 8 16.01 -24.91 9.15
CA SER A 8 16.83 -23.98 8.35
C SER A 8 16.12 -23.55 7.06
N ALA A 9 15.42 -24.47 6.39
CA ALA A 9 14.67 -24.15 5.17
C ALA A 9 13.45 -23.23 5.46
N GLU A 10 12.76 -23.46 6.58
CA GLU A 10 11.66 -22.56 7.00
C GLU A 10 12.18 -21.16 7.35
N PHE A 11 13.31 -21.06 8.06
CA PHE A 11 13.93 -19.78 8.38
C PHE A 11 14.30 -18.95 7.14
N VAL A 12 14.72 -19.57 6.04
CA VAL A 12 14.99 -18.86 4.77
C VAL A 12 13.77 -18.06 4.33
N LYS A 13 12.58 -18.68 4.35
CA LYS A 13 11.35 -18.00 3.96
C LYS A 13 10.99 -16.86 4.93
N LEU A 14 11.09 -17.10 6.23
CA LEU A 14 10.73 -16.10 7.24
C LEU A 14 11.66 -14.88 7.17
N ILE A 15 12.96 -15.10 7.03
CA ILE A 15 13.97 -14.04 6.87
C ILE A 15 13.69 -13.24 5.60
N ASP A 16 13.46 -13.91 4.44
CA ASP A 16 13.23 -13.23 3.18
C ASP A 16 12.00 -12.31 3.27
N ASN A 17 10.89 -12.79 3.79
CA ASN A 17 9.66 -12.00 3.90
C ASN A 17 9.77 -10.90 4.96
N ALA A 18 10.41 -11.14 6.11
CA ALA A 18 10.65 -10.11 7.12
C ALA A 18 11.59 -9.02 6.58
N TRP A 19 12.64 -9.38 5.84
CA TRP A 19 13.53 -8.45 5.17
C TRP A 19 12.81 -7.59 4.12
N ARG A 20 12.04 -8.23 3.24
CA ARG A 20 11.27 -7.52 2.20
C ARG A 20 10.29 -6.54 2.83
N HIS A 21 9.56 -6.95 3.88
CA HIS A 21 8.66 -6.06 4.61
C HIS A 21 9.42 -4.86 5.20
N THR A 22 10.54 -5.11 5.87
CA THR A 22 11.36 -4.06 6.51
C THR A 22 11.87 -3.05 5.50
N ARG A 23 12.29 -3.48 4.31
CA ARG A 23 12.74 -2.57 3.24
C ARG A 23 11.64 -1.61 2.78
N PHE A 24 10.42 -2.10 2.60
CA PHE A 24 9.29 -1.25 2.23
C PHE A 24 8.89 -0.32 3.36
N ALA A 25 8.84 -0.80 4.60
CA ALA A 25 8.54 0.02 5.76
C ALA A 25 9.54 1.18 5.91
N PHE A 26 10.84 0.89 5.75
CA PHE A 26 11.89 1.92 5.74
C PHE A 26 11.65 2.97 4.64
N ALA A 27 11.35 2.53 3.41
CA ALA A 27 11.09 3.44 2.31
C ALA A 27 9.85 4.31 2.55
N ASN A 28 8.80 3.76 3.15
CA ASN A 28 7.58 4.48 3.50
C ASN A 28 7.84 5.52 4.60
N ASP A 29 8.58 5.18 5.65
CA ASP A 29 8.96 6.13 6.70
C ASP A 29 9.83 7.26 6.14
N ALA A 30 10.79 6.94 5.27
CA ALA A 30 11.60 7.93 4.57
C ALA A 30 10.74 8.85 3.68
N ALA A 31 9.72 8.30 3.01
CA ALA A 31 8.79 9.06 2.19
C ALA A 31 7.94 10.02 3.03
N VAL A 32 7.43 9.57 4.19
CA VAL A 32 6.68 10.43 5.12
C VAL A 32 7.57 11.57 5.63
N ALA A 33 8.83 11.28 5.99
CA ALA A 33 9.79 12.30 6.43
C ALA A 33 10.13 13.30 5.30
N ALA A 34 10.30 12.82 4.06
CA ALA A 34 10.55 13.65 2.89
C ALA A 34 9.38 14.60 2.61
N SER A 35 8.14 14.11 2.68
CA SER A 35 6.93 14.94 2.55
C SER A 35 6.90 16.10 3.55
N ALA A 36 7.32 15.85 4.79
CA ALA A 36 7.39 16.91 5.81
C ALA A 36 8.48 17.95 5.54
N SER A 37 9.48 17.60 4.74
CA SER A 37 10.65 18.44 4.40
C SER A 37 10.53 19.08 3.01
N GLY A 38 9.49 18.78 2.24
CA GLY A 38 9.34 19.26 0.85
C GLY A 38 10.37 18.66 -0.13
N VAL A 39 10.84 17.44 0.15
CA VAL A 39 11.84 16.73 -0.65
C VAL A 39 11.16 15.61 -1.45
N ASP A 40 11.52 15.44 -2.73
CA ASP A 40 11.07 14.32 -3.57
C ASP A 40 11.86 13.06 -3.22
N ILE A 41 11.22 12.12 -2.49
CA ILE A 41 11.85 10.88 -2.07
C ILE A 41 12.23 9.97 -3.25
N ILE A 42 11.53 10.03 -4.36
CA ILE A 42 11.82 9.19 -5.52
C ILE A 42 13.14 9.63 -6.16
N GLU A 43 13.36 10.94 -6.26
CA GLU A 43 14.65 11.49 -6.73
C GLU A 43 15.78 11.08 -5.77
N VAL A 44 15.57 11.25 -4.47
CA VAL A 44 16.56 10.89 -3.45
C VAL A 44 16.92 9.41 -3.47
N ILE A 45 15.93 8.51 -3.55
CA ILE A 45 16.18 7.07 -3.59
C ILE A 45 16.91 6.67 -4.88
N ASN A 46 16.50 7.24 -6.03
CA ASN A 46 17.19 6.97 -7.29
C ASN A 46 18.67 7.41 -7.24
N ALA A 47 18.94 8.60 -6.70
CA ALA A 47 20.29 9.09 -6.51
C ALA A 47 21.09 8.23 -5.50
N ALA A 48 20.47 7.80 -4.41
CA ALA A 48 21.11 6.95 -3.40
C ALA A 48 21.49 5.56 -3.92
N ASN A 49 20.71 5.03 -4.88
CA ASN A 49 20.95 3.73 -5.49
C ASN A 49 21.87 3.81 -6.72
N GLN A 50 22.08 5.01 -7.29
CA GLN A 50 22.81 5.17 -8.53
C GLN A 50 24.29 4.85 -8.33
N ASP A 51 24.81 3.91 -9.12
CA ASP A 51 26.24 3.53 -9.16
C ASP A 51 26.86 3.20 -7.79
N TYR A 52 26.03 2.69 -6.86
CA TYR A 52 26.46 2.35 -5.50
C TYR A 52 25.94 0.96 -5.08
N ASP A 53 26.73 -0.06 -5.35
CA ASP A 53 26.38 -1.49 -5.17
C ASP A 53 25.96 -1.88 -3.74
N ARG A 54 26.30 -1.07 -2.73
CA ARG A 54 25.92 -1.32 -1.34
C ARG A 54 24.47 -0.93 -1.04
N ASN A 55 23.86 -0.07 -1.87
CA ASN A 55 22.49 0.39 -1.68
C ASN A 55 21.52 -0.37 -2.57
N SER A 56 20.37 -0.66 -1.98
CA SER A 56 19.20 -1.21 -2.67
C SER A 56 17.95 -0.75 -1.91
N VAL A 57 17.81 0.57 -1.78
CA VAL A 57 16.65 1.19 -1.14
C VAL A 57 15.43 0.96 -2.02
N ALA A 58 14.35 0.40 -1.45
CA ALA A 58 13.11 0.19 -2.15
C ALA A 58 12.40 1.52 -2.44
N LEU A 59 11.59 1.57 -3.49
CA LEU A 59 10.65 2.67 -3.67
C LEU A 59 9.48 2.51 -2.67
N PRO A 60 8.92 3.63 -2.17
CA PRO A 60 7.80 3.60 -1.24
C PRO A 60 6.52 3.12 -1.94
N GLY A 61 5.64 2.49 -1.16
CA GLY A 61 4.34 2.01 -1.59
C GLY A 61 3.69 1.13 -0.52
N PRO A 62 2.37 0.92 -0.57
CA PRO A 62 1.67 0.07 0.37
C PRO A 62 2.26 -1.35 0.44
N VAL A 63 2.43 -1.85 1.67
CA VAL A 63 2.82 -3.24 1.91
C VAL A 63 1.57 -4.08 2.06
N SER A 64 1.42 -5.09 1.24
CA SER A 64 0.25 -5.95 1.16
C SER A 64 0.60 -7.42 0.97
N GLY A 65 -0.40 -8.27 1.12
CA GLY A 65 -0.33 -9.69 0.84
C GLY A 65 -0.03 -10.55 2.05
N TYR A 66 -0.54 -11.77 1.96
CA TYR A 66 -0.58 -12.71 3.08
C TYR A 66 0.80 -13.02 3.67
N CYS A 67 1.81 -13.22 2.83
CA CYS A 67 3.15 -13.56 3.30
C CYS A 67 3.83 -12.40 4.04
N LEU A 68 3.78 -11.17 3.47
CA LEU A 68 4.42 -10.02 4.09
C LEU A 68 3.68 -9.55 5.36
N GLY A 69 2.37 -9.82 5.47
CA GLY A 69 1.60 -9.49 6.67
C GLY A 69 1.79 -10.45 7.84
N LYS A 70 1.97 -11.77 7.59
CA LYS A 70 2.01 -12.77 8.65
C LYS A 70 3.41 -13.30 8.99
N ASP A 71 4.30 -13.47 8.00
CA ASP A 71 5.59 -14.12 8.23
C ASP A 71 6.50 -13.32 9.20
N PRO A 72 6.50 -11.98 9.22
CA PRO A 72 7.18 -11.23 10.27
C PRO A 72 6.65 -11.52 11.69
N LEU A 73 5.34 -11.82 11.84
CA LEU A 73 4.76 -12.19 13.14
C LEU A 73 5.19 -13.58 13.57
N ILE A 74 5.25 -14.53 12.64
CA ILE A 74 5.77 -15.88 12.91
C ILE A 74 7.25 -15.80 13.34
N PHE A 75 8.03 -14.99 12.64
CA PHE A 75 9.43 -14.77 12.96
C PHE A 75 9.60 -14.07 14.31
N GLU A 76 8.71 -13.13 14.67
CA GLU A 76 8.68 -12.49 15.99
C GLU A 76 8.43 -13.49 17.10
N TYR A 77 7.57 -14.49 16.90
CA TYR A 77 7.33 -15.53 17.89
C TYR A 77 8.60 -16.31 18.21
N ALA A 78 9.39 -16.69 17.21
CA ALA A 78 10.68 -17.33 17.41
C ALA A 78 11.66 -16.43 18.18
N PHE A 79 11.68 -15.12 17.86
CA PHE A 79 12.54 -14.14 18.50
C PHE A 79 12.20 -13.91 19.98
N GLN A 80 10.92 -13.92 20.35
CA GLN A 80 10.46 -13.73 21.73
C GLN A 80 10.84 -14.89 22.68
N ASN A 81 11.20 -16.05 22.13
CA ASN A 81 11.62 -17.22 22.91
C ASN A 81 13.14 -17.29 23.11
N VAL A 82 13.89 -16.26 22.71
CA VAL A 82 15.34 -16.18 22.94
C VAL A 82 15.65 -15.68 24.35
N GLU A 83 16.61 -16.31 25.02
CA GLU A 83 17.11 -15.87 26.33
C GLU A 83 18.53 -15.26 26.20
N PRO A 84 18.86 -14.18 26.91
CA PRO A 84 17.98 -13.39 27.78
C PRO A 84 16.92 -12.61 26.97
N LYS A 85 15.73 -12.43 27.56
CA LYS A 85 14.67 -11.66 26.93
C LYS A 85 15.14 -10.25 26.60
N ARG A 86 14.72 -9.77 25.43
CA ARG A 86 15.00 -8.40 25.00
C ARG A 86 13.82 -7.49 25.35
N ASP A 87 14.11 -6.31 25.86
CA ASP A 87 13.10 -5.29 26.21
C ASP A 87 12.61 -4.50 24.98
N LEU A 88 13.33 -4.61 23.85
CA LEU A 88 13.01 -3.88 22.63
C LEU A 88 12.36 -4.81 21.58
N PRO A 89 11.38 -4.31 20.82
CA PRO A 89 10.81 -5.07 19.71
C PRO A 89 11.88 -5.35 18.66
N SER A 90 11.68 -6.41 17.88
CA SER A 90 12.51 -6.67 16.71
C SER A 90 12.36 -5.58 15.65
N VAL A 91 13.35 -5.50 14.75
CA VAL A 91 13.30 -4.57 13.60
C VAL A 91 12.09 -4.86 12.71
N TRP A 92 11.79 -6.14 12.46
CA TRP A 92 10.64 -6.52 11.62
C TRP A 92 9.28 -6.27 12.28
N LEU A 93 9.17 -6.40 13.61
CA LEU A 93 7.94 -6.01 14.32
C LEU A 93 7.73 -4.50 14.29
N THR A 94 8.81 -3.73 14.44
CA THR A 94 8.77 -2.27 14.30
C THR A 94 8.37 -1.87 12.88
N ALA A 95 8.93 -2.51 11.87
CA ALA A 95 8.59 -2.31 10.47
C ALA A 95 7.10 -2.63 10.18
N LEU A 96 6.57 -3.71 10.76
CA LEU A 96 5.16 -4.06 10.62
C LEU A 96 4.24 -2.96 11.17
N ARG A 97 4.56 -2.44 12.36
CA ARG A 97 3.81 -1.33 12.98
C ARG A 97 3.93 -0.04 12.18
N SER A 98 5.10 0.25 11.64
CA SER A 98 5.33 1.41 10.77
C SER A 98 4.49 1.33 9.50
N SER A 99 4.44 0.17 8.84
CA SER A 99 3.61 -0.01 7.65
C SER A 99 2.13 0.23 7.90
N GLN A 100 1.62 -0.10 9.09
CA GLN A 100 0.23 0.16 9.49
C GLN A 100 -0.07 1.67 9.62
N ALA A 101 0.94 2.50 9.90
CA ALA A 101 0.78 3.95 10.00
C ALA A 101 0.48 4.64 8.64
N LEU A 102 0.68 3.94 7.53
CA LEU A 102 0.36 4.48 6.21
C LEU A 102 -1.16 4.70 6.01
N VAL A 103 -2.01 3.90 6.65
CA VAL A 103 -3.48 4.09 6.60
C VAL A 103 -3.88 5.44 7.21
N PRO A 104 -3.60 5.74 8.49
CA PRO A 104 -3.93 7.06 9.06
C PRO A 104 -3.20 8.20 8.35
N TRP A 105 -1.99 8.00 7.83
CA TRP A 105 -1.32 8.98 7.00
C TRP A 105 -2.14 9.32 5.75
N THR A 106 -2.63 8.32 5.04
CA THR A 106 -3.47 8.49 3.85
C THR A 106 -4.76 9.23 4.17
N ILE A 107 -5.47 8.80 5.23
CA ILE A 107 -6.73 9.41 5.66
C ILE A 107 -6.55 10.90 6.03
N SER A 108 -5.45 11.25 6.69
CA SER A 108 -5.18 12.65 7.08
C SER A 108 -5.06 13.62 5.90
N ARG A 109 -4.95 13.10 4.68
CA ARG A 109 -4.81 13.89 3.44
C ARG A 109 -6.08 13.90 2.59
N VAL A 110 -7.08 13.12 2.96
CA VAL A 110 -8.37 13.08 2.28
C VAL A 110 -9.06 14.44 2.39
N LYS A 111 -9.63 14.91 1.29
CA LYS A 111 -10.49 16.09 1.24
C LYS A 111 -11.90 15.70 0.80
N GLY A 112 -12.89 16.36 1.38
CA GLY A 112 -14.30 16.15 1.03
C GLY A 112 -14.86 14.85 1.57
N ASN A 113 -16.00 14.41 1.03
CA ASN A 113 -16.75 13.27 1.57
C ASN A 113 -16.86 12.09 0.60
N ARG A 114 -16.82 12.33 -0.71
CA ARG A 114 -16.98 11.30 -1.73
C ARG A 114 -15.62 10.79 -2.19
N ILE A 115 -15.28 9.59 -1.77
CA ILE A 115 -13.95 9.03 -1.95
C ILE A 115 -14.02 7.82 -2.90
N LEU A 116 -13.15 7.78 -3.91
CA LEU A 116 -12.90 6.59 -4.72
C LEU A 116 -11.58 5.94 -4.29
N VAL A 117 -11.62 4.68 -3.94
CA VAL A 117 -10.42 3.85 -3.75
C VAL A 117 -10.24 2.97 -4.99
N ALA A 118 -9.16 3.22 -5.73
CA ALA A 118 -8.79 2.48 -6.94
C ALA A 118 -7.65 1.49 -6.63
N GLY A 119 -7.95 0.20 -6.81
CA GLY A 119 -7.09 -0.93 -6.48
C GLY A 119 -7.48 -1.57 -5.14
N LEU A 120 -7.96 -2.81 -5.20
CA LEU A 120 -8.39 -3.59 -4.04
C LEU A 120 -7.54 -4.84 -3.85
N SER A 121 -6.93 -5.37 -4.90
CA SER A 121 -6.05 -6.53 -4.85
C SER A 121 -4.77 -6.23 -4.04
N PHE A 122 -4.09 -7.27 -3.53
CA PHE A 122 -2.90 -7.03 -2.71
C PHE A 122 -1.68 -6.57 -3.54
N LYS A 123 -1.70 -6.74 -4.86
CA LYS A 123 -0.72 -6.18 -5.80
C LYS A 123 -1.35 -6.03 -7.19
N GLU A 124 -0.60 -5.39 -8.10
CA GLU A 124 -1.02 -5.18 -9.49
C GLU A 124 -1.37 -6.49 -10.23
N ASP A 125 -2.40 -6.43 -11.07
CA ASP A 125 -2.76 -7.42 -12.10
C ASP A 125 -3.03 -8.83 -11.58
N ILE A 126 -3.72 -8.93 -10.43
CA ILE A 126 -4.17 -10.20 -9.86
C ILE A 126 -5.55 -10.07 -9.20
N ASP A 127 -6.29 -11.17 -9.13
CA ASP A 127 -7.61 -11.31 -8.51
C ASP A 127 -7.57 -11.77 -7.03
N ASP A 128 -6.49 -11.47 -6.31
CA ASP A 128 -6.34 -11.84 -4.90
C ASP A 128 -6.41 -10.60 -3.99
N PHE A 129 -7.47 -10.54 -3.18
CA PHE A 129 -7.77 -9.42 -2.28
C PHE A 129 -7.36 -9.70 -0.82
N ARG A 130 -6.76 -10.85 -0.52
CA ARG A 130 -6.39 -11.24 0.84
C ARG A 130 -5.27 -10.38 1.40
N MET A 131 -5.44 -9.88 2.62
CA MET A 131 -4.46 -9.03 3.30
C MET A 131 -4.02 -7.83 2.44
N SER A 132 -4.95 -7.28 1.66
CA SER A 132 -4.72 -6.06 0.90
C SER A 132 -4.63 -4.85 1.84
N PHE A 133 -3.81 -3.87 1.49
CA PHE A 133 -3.76 -2.57 2.13
C PHE A 133 -5.10 -1.82 2.01
N SER A 134 -5.86 -2.07 0.95
CA SER A 134 -7.11 -1.36 0.67
C SER A 134 -8.22 -1.72 1.66
N GLU A 135 -8.24 -2.94 2.24
CA GLU A 135 -9.25 -3.34 3.21
C GLU A 135 -9.26 -2.43 4.45
N PRO A 136 -8.17 -2.33 5.25
CA PRO A 136 -8.14 -1.46 6.42
C PRO A 136 -8.25 0.03 6.08
N LEU A 137 -7.82 0.45 4.89
CA LEU A 137 -8.00 1.82 4.41
C LEU A 137 -9.48 2.15 4.21
N ILE A 138 -10.21 1.29 3.48
CA ILE A 138 -11.64 1.48 3.20
C ILE A 138 -12.44 1.43 4.50
N GLU A 139 -12.15 0.46 5.39
CA GLU A 139 -12.81 0.35 6.70
C GLU A 139 -12.66 1.66 7.49
N ALA A 140 -11.45 2.18 7.59
CA ALA A 140 -11.19 3.41 8.31
C ALA A 140 -11.82 4.67 7.67
N LEU A 141 -11.92 4.74 6.34
CA LEU A 141 -12.65 5.80 5.64
C LEU A 141 -14.15 5.75 5.94
N LEU A 142 -14.73 4.55 5.91
CA LEU A 142 -16.15 4.33 6.23
C LEU A 142 -16.45 4.66 7.69
N ASP A 143 -15.56 4.30 8.62
CA ASP A 143 -15.69 4.60 10.05
C ASP A 143 -15.53 6.10 10.35
N ALA A 144 -14.77 6.82 9.52
CA ALA A 144 -14.69 8.28 9.54
C ALA A 144 -15.92 8.98 8.95
N GLY A 145 -16.88 8.23 8.38
CA GLY A 145 -18.13 8.73 7.86
C GLY A 145 -18.09 9.16 6.39
N HIS A 146 -17.05 8.77 5.64
CA HIS A 146 -16.97 9.07 4.20
C HIS A 146 -17.88 8.15 3.38
N GLU A 147 -18.36 8.67 2.25
CA GLU A 147 -19.02 7.92 1.19
C GLU A 147 -17.94 7.31 0.29
N VAL A 148 -17.74 6.00 0.37
CA VAL A 148 -16.65 5.31 -0.31
C VAL A 148 -17.17 4.51 -1.50
N SER A 149 -16.58 4.72 -2.67
CA SER A 149 -16.71 3.88 -3.87
C SER A 149 -15.39 3.15 -4.12
N VAL A 150 -15.46 2.00 -4.77
CA VAL A 150 -14.28 1.17 -5.03
C VAL A 150 -14.17 0.79 -6.50
N CYS A 151 -12.96 0.71 -7.01
CA CYS A 151 -12.66 0.28 -8.38
C CYS A 151 -11.46 -0.68 -8.38
N ASP A 152 -11.61 -1.82 -9.06
CA ASP A 152 -10.49 -2.72 -9.33
C ASP A 152 -10.77 -3.48 -10.63
N PRO A 153 -9.83 -3.56 -11.60
CA PRO A 153 -10.06 -4.26 -12.86
C PRO A 153 -10.35 -5.76 -12.67
N GLU A 154 -9.86 -6.34 -11.58
CA GLU A 154 -10.05 -7.75 -11.23
C GLU A 154 -11.29 -8.02 -10.34
N LEU A 155 -12.18 -7.06 -10.20
CA LEU A 155 -13.43 -7.16 -9.41
C LEU A 155 -14.45 -8.13 -10.01
N GLY A 156 -14.00 -9.08 -10.82
CA GLY A 156 -14.81 -10.14 -11.41
C GLY A 156 -15.44 -11.03 -10.37
N GLY A 157 -16.78 -11.07 -10.36
CA GLY A 157 -17.55 -11.84 -9.37
C GLY A 157 -17.65 -11.15 -8.01
N ASN A 158 -17.93 -11.94 -6.95
CA ASN A 158 -18.14 -11.43 -5.60
C ASN A 158 -16.96 -11.71 -4.65
N ALA A 159 -15.75 -11.84 -5.18
CA ALA A 159 -14.60 -12.29 -4.39
C ALA A 159 -14.32 -11.40 -3.17
N TYR A 160 -14.22 -10.07 -3.37
CA TYR A 160 -13.97 -9.15 -2.24
C TYR A 160 -15.16 -9.07 -1.29
N THR A 161 -16.42 -9.21 -1.77
CA THR A 161 -17.61 -9.17 -0.91
C THR A 161 -17.68 -10.35 0.04
N GLN A 162 -17.14 -11.50 -0.37
CA GLN A 162 -17.04 -12.68 0.49
C GLN A 162 -15.90 -12.56 1.50
N LEU A 163 -14.78 -11.96 1.08
CA LEU A 163 -13.59 -11.78 1.93
C LEU A 163 -13.77 -10.64 2.92
N TRP A 164 -14.43 -9.55 2.51
CA TRP A 164 -14.60 -8.33 3.30
C TRP A 164 -16.08 -7.98 3.54
N PRO A 165 -16.89 -8.86 4.16
CA PRO A 165 -18.34 -8.66 4.27
C PRO A 165 -18.71 -7.39 5.03
N ASN A 166 -17.90 -7.00 6.04
CA ASN A 166 -18.14 -5.80 6.83
C ASN A 166 -17.89 -4.50 6.06
N VAL A 167 -17.01 -4.53 5.05
CA VAL A 167 -16.69 -3.40 4.18
C VAL A 167 -17.61 -3.36 2.96
N ALA A 168 -17.77 -4.50 2.29
CA ALA A 168 -18.50 -4.59 1.03
C ALA A 168 -19.95 -4.10 1.11
N ASN A 169 -20.64 -4.35 2.23
CA ASN A 169 -22.02 -3.91 2.46
C ASN A 169 -22.15 -2.41 2.77
N ARG A 170 -21.04 -1.70 2.94
CA ARG A 170 -20.99 -0.29 3.31
C ARG A 170 -20.50 0.62 2.18
N VAL A 171 -19.86 0.06 1.14
CA VAL A 171 -19.40 0.85 -0.01
C VAL A 171 -20.60 1.29 -0.87
N SER A 172 -20.53 2.52 -1.38
CA SER A 172 -21.64 3.13 -2.13
C SER A 172 -21.78 2.53 -3.53
N THR A 173 -20.66 2.34 -4.22
CA THR A 173 -20.60 1.76 -5.57
C THR A 173 -19.31 0.99 -5.76
N SER A 174 -19.35 0.01 -6.68
CA SER A 174 -18.16 -0.73 -7.08
C SER A 174 -18.14 -0.92 -8.60
N GLY A 175 -16.95 -0.91 -9.20
CA GLY A 175 -16.78 -1.07 -10.63
C GLY A 175 -15.41 -1.62 -11.03
N THR A 176 -15.29 -2.02 -12.28
CA THR A 176 -14.04 -2.56 -12.86
C THR A 176 -13.34 -1.58 -13.80
N ASP A 177 -14.06 -0.57 -14.29
CA ASP A 177 -13.56 0.42 -15.24
C ASP A 177 -13.42 1.79 -14.56
N LEU A 178 -12.18 2.20 -14.33
CA LEU A 178 -11.85 3.47 -13.69
C LEU A 178 -12.37 4.67 -14.50
N ALA A 179 -12.18 4.67 -15.82
CA ALA A 179 -12.59 5.80 -16.66
C ALA A 179 -14.12 5.97 -16.67
N MET A 180 -14.86 4.85 -16.68
CA MET A 180 -16.31 4.86 -16.56
C MET A 180 -16.74 5.46 -15.23
N MET A 181 -16.19 5.02 -14.11
CA MET A 181 -16.53 5.54 -12.78
C MET A 181 -16.22 7.03 -12.63
N LEU A 182 -15.08 7.50 -13.19
CA LEU A 182 -14.68 8.90 -13.18
C LEU A 182 -15.59 9.79 -14.04
N ASN A 183 -16.31 9.23 -15.01
CA ASN A 183 -17.26 9.96 -15.85
C ASN A 183 -18.68 9.94 -15.29
N GLU A 184 -19.07 8.88 -14.60
CA GLU A 184 -20.41 8.71 -14.04
C GLU A 184 -20.59 9.45 -12.70
N ALA A 185 -19.54 9.64 -11.93
CA ALA A 185 -19.61 10.28 -10.63
C ALA A 185 -18.50 11.31 -10.43
N LYS A 186 -18.75 12.27 -9.51
CA LYS A 186 -17.73 13.22 -9.03
C LYS A 186 -17.20 12.72 -7.69
N TYR A 187 -15.89 12.69 -7.55
CA TYR A 187 -15.20 12.37 -6.31
C TYR A 187 -14.45 13.60 -5.80
N ASP A 188 -14.40 13.76 -4.49
CA ASP A 188 -13.60 14.81 -3.86
C ASP A 188 -12.15 14.38 -3.75
N THR A 189 -11.94 13.08 -3.47
CA THR A 189 -10.61 12.45 -3.41
C THR A 189 -10.64 11.09 -4.11
N ILE A 190 -9.58 10.79 -4.86
CA ILE A 190 -9.33 9.50 -5.50
C ILE A 190 -8.02 8.97 -4.95
N ILE A 191 -8.04 7.77 -4.38
CA ILE A 191 -6.85 7.11 -3.79
C ILE A 191 -6.43 5.99 -4.72
N MET A 192 -5.24 6.11 -5.34
CA MET A 192 -4.63 5.08 -6.16
C MET A 192 -3.86 4.13 -5.23
N ALA A 193 -4.54 3.10 -4.73
CA ALA A 193 -4.03 2.17 -3.72
C ALA A 193 -3.23 1.00 -4.32
N VAL A 194 -3.53 0.61 -5.56
CA VAL A 194 -2.77 -0.39 -6.34
C VAL A 194 -2.47 0.17 -7.74
N ARG A 195 -1.28 -0.10 -8.25
CA ARG A 195 -0.85 0.39 -9.57
C ARG A 195 -1.06 -0.66 -10.67
N HIS A 196 -2.31 -0.98 -10.98
CA HIS A 196 -2.60 -1.90 -12.09
C HIS A 196 -2.02 -1.39 -13.42
N SER A 197 -1.48 -2.30 -14.22
CA SER A 197 -0.84 -1.95 -15.50
C SER A 197 -1.81 -1.29 -16.48
N ILE A 198 -3.08 -1.69 -16.46
CA ILE A 198 -4.14 -1.10 -17.28
C ILE A 198 -4.38 0.39 -17.00
N TRP A 199 -3.96 0.87 -15.82
CA TRP A 199 -4.10 2.28 -15.43
C TRP A 199 -2.84 3.12 -15.65
N SER A 200 -1.79 2.55 -16.22
CA SER A 200 -0.52 3.27 -16.44
C SER A 200 -0.68 4.56 -17.24
N ASP A 201 -1.61 4.58 -18.18
CA ASP A 201 -1.89 5.71 -19.06
C ASP A 201 -3.11 6.56 -18.63
N SER A 202 -3.76 6.22 -17.50
CA SER A 202 -4.97 6.91 -17.01
C SER A 202 -4.70 8.29 -16.41
N GLY A 203 -3.46 8.77 -16.44
CA GLY A 203 -3.11 10.07 -15.87
C GLY A 203 -3.93 11.23 -16.44
N ALA A 204 -4.24 11.22 -17.74
CA ALA A 204 -5.06 12.23 -18.39
C ALA A 204 -6.52 12.20 -17.90
N ASP A 205 -7.06 11.01 -17.64
CA ASP A 205 -8.44 10.83 -17.17
C ASP A 205 -8.63 11.32 -15.72
N LEU A 206 -7.57 11.34 -14.93
CA LEU A 206 -7.56 11.79 -13.53
C LEU A 206 -7.49 13.32 -13.39
N VAL A 207 -7.03 14.03 -14.43
CA VAL A 207 -6.91 15.51 -14.37
C VAL A 207 -8.27 16.16 -14.17
N GLY A 208 -8.39 16.99 -13.12
CA GLY A 208 -9.62 17.71 -12.80
C GLY A 208 -10.74 16.86 -12.19
N LYS A 209 -10.47 15.60 -11.81
CA LYS A 209 -11.48 14.72 -11.22
C LYS A 209 -11.55 14.78 -9.68
N GLY A 210 -10.70 15.57 -9.04
CA GLY A 210 -10.59 15.74 -7.60
C GLY A 210 -9.13 15.69 -7.14
N LEU A 211 -8.91 15.59 -5.82
CA LEU A 211 -7.58 15.35 -5.26
C LEU A 211 -7.16 13.90 -5.51
N ILE A 212 -5.99 13.70 -6.10
CA ILE A 212 -5.42 12.36 -6.31
C ILE A 212 -4.41 12.06 -5.20
N ILE A 213 -4.65 11.03 -4.40
CA ILE A 213 -3.64 10.47 -3.48
C ILE A 213 -3.00 9.28 -4.18
N ASP A 214 -1.79 9.48 -4.66
CA ASP A 214 -1.03 8.52 -5.48
C ASP A 214 0.02 7.81 -4.62
N LEU A 215 -0.35 6.69 -4.01
CA LEU A 215 0.51 5.96 -3.07
C LEU A 215 1.73 5.28 -3.72
N TRP A 216 1.75 5.19 -5.06
CA TRP A 216 2.82 4.57 -5.81
C TRP A 216 3.66 5.56 -6.62
N ASN A 217 3.32 6.86 -6.57
CA ASN A 217 3.93 7.90 -7.39
C ASN A 217 3.90 7.61 -8.90
N SER A 218 2.88 6.87 -9.36
CA SER A 218 2.70 6.47 -10.76
C SER A 218 2.42 7.66 -11.68
N TYR A 219 1.78 8.71 -11.16
CA TYR A 219 1.34 9.88 -11.92
C TYR A 219 2.15 11.15 -11.62
N ARG A 220 3.38 11.01 -11.10
CA ARG A 220 4.24 12.15 -10.68
C ARG A 220 4.55 13.15 -11.80
N ASN A 221 4.55 12.70 -13.05
CA ASN A 221 4.87 13.51 -14.23
C ASN A 221 3.64 14.09 -14.94
N VAL A 222 2.42 13.83 -14.44
CA VAL A 222 1.18 14.33 -15.05
C VAL A 222 0.98 15.78 -14.69
N GLN A 223 0.88 16.64 -15.72
CA GLN A 223 0.68 18.08 -15.56
C GLN A 223 -0.78 18.41 -15.17
N ASN A 224 -0.97 19.52 -14.46
CA ASN A 224 -2.28 20.05 -14.06
C ASN A 224 -3.14 19.11 -13.19
N MET A 225 -2.54 18.15 -12.50
CA MET A 225 -3.20 17.25 -11.56
C MET A 225 -3.01 17.77 -10.14
N GLU A 226 -4.11 17.93 -9.38
CA GLU A 226 -4.01 18.11 -7.92
C GLU A 226 -3.67 16.76 -7.28
N ARG A 227 -2.40 16.57 -6.93
CA ARG A 227 -1.88 15.29 -6.48
C ARG A 227 -1.07 15.40 -5.18
N ILE A 228 -1.26 14.42 -4.31
CA ILE A 228 -0.38 14.13 -3.17
C ILE A 228 0.23 12.75 -3.41
N GLY A 229 1.53 12.69 -3.62
CA GLY A 229 2.27 11.45 -3.71
C GLY A 229 2.82 11.02 -2.34
N LEU A 230 3.15 9.75 -2.20
CA LEU A 230 3.85 9.27 -1.02
C LEU A 230 5.31 9.75 -1.09
N GLY A 231 5.62 10.81 -0.33
CA GLY A 231 6.95 11.41 -0.29
C GLY A 231 7.23 12.43 -1.42
N SER A 232 6.19 13.06 -1.94
CA SER A 232 6.37 14.14 -2.94
C SER A 232 5.48 15.33 -2.61
#